data_cd249f57c228ab8d1a20b9e188f082ba
#
_entry.id   cd249f57c228ab8d1a20b9e188f082ba
#
_cell.length_a   1.000
_cell.length_b   1.000
_cell.length_c   1.000
_cell.angle_alpha   90.00
_cell.angle_beta   90.00
_cell.angle_gamma   90.00
#
_symmetry.space_group_name_H-M   'P 1'
#
loop_
_entity.id
_entity.type
_entity.pdbx_description
1 polymer ?
#
loop_
_entity_poly.entity_id
_entity_poly.type
_entity_poly.pdbx_seq_one_letter_code
_entity_poly.pdbx_strand_id
1 'polypeptide(L)'
;MISPSLLNNKHLLWRAGFGPGINQLEDLHKKDIKSLLNDLFREETFLYVNYDTPDIAETGDYMMNDQTPAEKKKEMQRISRQQNEELNLNFLDKMVNSKEQMREKMAFFWHGHFASRVVNPKFNRQILNVIRKNALGNFKDLLFEVSQAPAMLNFLNNQQNKKDHPNENFAREVMELFTMGRGNYTEKDIREGARAFTGWGSDKEGNFKERKNLHDEGSKTFLGKTGNFTGTDVLNIVLEQKATAKFITTKIYKFFVNENIDENVVKPLSESFYQSGYDIKRLMMDIFSSSWFYDKKNIGSRIKSPIELMAGIMRSLPMTIQNPENLIVYQKLLGQMLLYPPNVSGWPNGKSWIDSSTLMLRLQIPQIWSGLRPLDYRPKEDDDLDMGLKNNTNSLTKSFKNPNITIDWSRVEKIFNGKNVEDYLIQSSKSLDMNSVKNFSDNSVKMNVINLMSTPEYQLM
;
A
#
# COMPACT_ATOMS: atom_id res chain seq x y z
N MET A 1 23.79 -12.49 21.52
CA MET A 1 23.06 -13.04 20.35
C MET A 1 21.57 -12.88 20.64
N ILE A 2 20.82 -12.35 19.67
CA ILE A 2 19.37 -12.21 19.75
C ILE A 2 18.71 -13.58 19.94
N SER A 3 17.67 -13.67 20.78
CA SER A 3 16.92 -14.93 20.93
C SER A 3 16.14 -15.24 19.65
N PRO A 4 16.09 -16.52 19.23
CA PRO A 4 15.33 -16.92 18.03
C PRO A 4 13.85 -16.50 18.11
N SER A 5 13.24 -16.58 19.30
CA SER A 5 11.86 -16.15 19.53
C SER A 5 11.67 -14.66 19.25
N LEU A 6 12.52 -13.78 19.77
CA LEU A 6 12.44 -12.35 19.55
C LEU A 6 12.63 -12.00 18.06
N LEU A 7 13.57 -12.67 17.38
CA LEU A 7 13.82 -12.46 15.96
C LEU A 7 12.59 -12.84 15.11
N ASN A 8 12.00 -14.00 15.36
CA ASN A 8 10.80 -14.48 14.67
C ASN A 8 9.59 -13.58 14.93
N ASN A 9 9.39 -13.13 16.15
CA ASN A 9 8.30 -12.24 16.52
C ASN A 9 8.41 -10.89 15.80
N LYS A 10 9.62 -10.31 15.73
CA LYS A 10 9.87 -9.09 14.97
C LYS A 10 9.62 -9.32 13.48
N HIS A 11 10.13 -10.42 12.92
CA HIS A 11 9.92 -10.76 11.52
C HIS A 11 8.43 -10.82 11.19
N LEU A 12 7.65 -11.54 11.99
CA LEU A 12 6.20 -11.60 11.82
C LEU A 12 5.55 -10.21 11.85
N LEU A 13 5.85 -9.39 12.85
CA LEU A 13 5.22 -8.07 13.01
C LEU A 13 5.60 -7.08 11.89
N TRP A 14 6.80 -7.19 11.32
CA TRP A 14 7.19 -6.40 10.16
C TRP A 14 6.53 -6.86 8.87
N ARG A 15 6.37 -8.18 8.70
CA ARG A 15 5.76 -8.74 7.49
C ARG A 15 4.24 -8.66 7.50
N ALA A 16 3.61 -8.98 8.62
CA ALA A 16 2.15 -8.96 8.77
C ALA A 16 1.59 -7.58 9.19
N GLY A 17 2.47 -6.60 9.45
CA GLY A 17 2.12 -5.24 9.83
C GLY A 17 3.20 -4.25 9.42
N PHE A 18 3.31 -3.16 10.15
CA PHE A 18 4.30 -2.09 9.94
C PHE A 18 5.36 -2.07 11.05
N GLY A 19 5.70 -3.23 11.59
CA GLY A 19 6.63 -3.41 12.70
C GLY A 19 5.96 -3.38 14.07
N PRO A 20 6.72 -3.73 15.12
CA PRO A 20 6.21 -3.69 16.49
C PRO A 20 5.95 -2.25 16.93
N GLY A 21 4.80 -2.01 17.56
CA GLY A 21 4.54 -0.75 18.23
C GLY A 21 5.33 -0.63 19.54
N ILE A 22 5.55 0.60 20.00
CA ILE A 22 6.36 0.87 21.21
C ILE A 22 5.93 0.05 22.43
N ASN A 23 4.62 -0.11 22.65
CA ASN A 23 4.11 -0.93 23.76
C ASN A 23 4.36 -2.43 23.56
N GLN A 24 4.40 -2.91 22.31
CA GLN A 24 4.69 -4.32 22.02
C GLN A 24 6.16 -4.65 22.25
N LEU A 25 7.08 -3.68 22.07
CA LEU A 25 8.51 -3.87 22.28
C LEU A 25 8.85 -4.24 23.73
N GLU A 26 8.02 -3.85 24.70
CA GLU A 26 8.27 -4.14 26.12
C GLU A 26 8.29 -5.64 26.38
N ASP A 27 7.30 -6.39 25.87
CA ASP A 27 7.07 -7.81 26.13
C ASP A 27 7.24 -8.73 24.92
N LEU A 28 7.79 -8.21 23.83
CA LEU A 28 7.87 -8.95 22.57
C LEU A 28 8.60 -10.29 22.68
N HIS A 29 9.62 -10.36 23.54
CA HIS A 29 10.40 -11.58 23.78
C HIS A 29 9.62 -12.67 24.55
N LYS A 30 8.51 -12.31 25.22
CA LYS A 30 7.65 -13.23 25.99
C LYS A 30 6.49 -13.82 25.18
N LYS A 31 6.18 -13.21 24.02
CA LYS A 31 5.07 -13.65 23.17
C LYS A 31 5.47 -14.87 22.34
N ASP A 32 4.54 -15.81 22.20
CA ASP A 32 4.66 -16.88 21.21
C ASP A 32 3.99 -16.48 19.87
N ILE A 33 4.40 -17.14 18.80
CA ILE A 33 3.91 -16.87 17.44
C ILE A 33 2.38 -17.04 17.33
N LYS A 34 1.82 -18.08 18.01
CA LYS A 34 0.38 -18.35 17.94
C LYS A 34 -0.43 -17.21 18.58
N SER A 35 0.03 -16.67 19.70
CA SER A 35 -0.57 -15.50 20.35
C SER A 35 -0.52 -14.28 19.45
N LEU A 36 0.64 -14.01 18.82
CA LEU A 36 0.79 -12.89 17.88
C LEU A 36 -0.09 -13.04 16.64
N LEU A 37 -0.23 -14.25 16.09
CA LEU A 37 -1.14 -14.51 14.97
C LEU A 37 -2.60 -14.25 15.37
N ASN A 38 -3.02 -14.70 16.55
CA ASN A 38 -4.38 -14.43 17.05
C ASN A 38 -4.63 -12.92 17.19
N ASP A 39 -3.64 -12.17 17.70
CA ASP A 39 -3.75 -10.70 17.79
C ASP A 39 -3.81 -10.03 16.40
N LEU A 40 -3.00 -10.48 15.44
CA LEU A 40 -2.92 -9.92 14.08
C LEU A 40 -4.19 -10.17 13.26
N PHE A 41 -4.83 -11.33 13.44
CA PHE A 41 -6.05 -11.73 12.70
C PHE A 41 -7.34 -11.50 13.48
N ARG A 42 -7.26 -10.78 14.62
CA ARG A 42 -8.45 -10.36 15.36
C ARG A 42 -9.29 -9.43 14.50
N GLU A 43 -10.58 -9.69 14.47
CA GLU A 43 -11.54 -8.83 13.81
C GLU A 43 -12.08 -7.80 14.81
N GLU A 44 -12.08 -6.54 14.40
CA GLU A 44 -12.71 -5.45 15.13
C GLU A 44 -13.78 -4.80 14.22
N THR A 45 -14.58 -3.91 14.78
CA THR A 45 -15.55 -3.13 13.99
C THR A 45 -14.81 -2.34 12.92
N PHE A 46 -15.21 -2.55 11.66
CA PHE A 46 -14.59 -1.87 10.54
C PHE A 46 -14.81 -0.35 10.60
N LEU A 47 -13.73 0.39 10.64
CA LEU A 47 -13.74 1.85 10.62
C LEU A 47 -13.31 2.36 9.24
N TYR A 48 -14.17 3.13 8.60
CA TYR A 48 -13.88 3.78 7.33
C TYR A 48 -12.74 4.80 7.47
N VAL A 49 -11.94 4.94 6.42
CA VAL A 49 -11.04 6.08 6.24
C VAL A 49 -11.83 7.17 5.52
N ASN A 50 -11.87 8.34 6.10
CA ASN A 50 -12.57 9.51 5.58
C ASN A 50 -11.62 10.71 5.55
N TYR A 51 -12.06 11.80 4.97
CA TYR A 51 -11.52 13.14 5.13
C TYR A 51 -12.51 13.99 5.95
N ASP A 52 -11.99 14.98 6.67
CA ASP A 52 -12.78 15.81 7.58
C ASP A 52 -13.33 17.06 6.86
N THR A 53 -12.65 17.51 5.81
CA THR A 53 -13.13 18.62 4.97
C THR A 53 -14.46 18.24 4.32
N PRO A 54 -15.51 19.07 4.45
CA PRO A 54 -16.84 18.79 3.91
C PRO A 54 -16.85 18.42 2.43
N ASP A 55 -17.73 17.51 2.04
CA ASP A 55 -17.89 17.08 0.66
C ASP A 55 -18.46 18.23 -0.19
N ILE A 56 -17.77 18.61 -1.25
CA ILE A 56 -18.27 19.64 -2.18
C ILE A 56 -19.59 19.19 -2.83
N ALA A 57 -19.88 17.88 -2.84
CA ALA A 57 -21.11 17.31 -3.41
C ALA A 57 -22.39 17.74 -2.65
N GLU A 58 -22.29 18.09 -1.38
CA GLU A 58 -23.43 18.66 -0.66
C GLU A 58 -23.83 20.05 -1.20
N THR A 59 -22.94 20.69 -1.96
CA THR A 59 -23.18 21.96 -2.66
C THR A 59 -23.64 21.82 -4.12
N GLY A 60 -23.87 20.60 -4.60
CA GLY A 60 -24.52 20.34 -5.91
C GLY A 60 -23.62 20.36 -7.16
N ASP A 61 -22.31 20.56 -7.05
CA ASP A 61 -21.48 20.97 -8.20
C ASP A 61 -20.18 20.15 -8.35
N TYR A 62 -20.24 18.80 -8.48
CA TYR A 62 -19.04 18.02 -8.86
C TYR A 62 -18.67 18.07 -10.34
N MET A 63 -19.49 18.67 -11.21
CA MET A 63 -19.15 18.79 -12.62
C MET A 63 -18.68 20.20 -12.93
N MET A 64 -17.36 20.37 -13.03
CA MET A 64 -16.80 21.50 -13.75
C MET A 64 -17.19 21.36 -15.22
N ASN A 65 -17.98 22.28 -15.72
CA ASN A 65 -18.22 22.45 -17.14
C ASN A 65 -17.43 23.68 -17.63
N ASP A 66 -17.45 23.92 -18.95
CA ASP A 66 -16.74 25.07 -19.53
C ASP A 66 -17.28 26.42 -19.05
N GLN A 67 -18.51 26.45 -18.55
CA GLN A 67 -19.18 27.65 -18.04
C GLN A 67 -18.90 27.92 -16.55
N THR A 68 -18.22 26.99 -15.81
CA THR A 68 -17.89 27.21 -14.40
C THR A 68 -16.87 28.34 -14.27
N PRO A 69 -17.11 29.39 -13.43
CA PRO A 69 -16.17 30.48 -13.25
C PRO A 69 -14.78 29.99 -12.80
N ALA A 70 -13.72 30.62 -13.31
CA ALA A 70 -12.34 30.20 -13.05
C ALA A 70 -11.98 30.19 -11.57
N GLU A 71 -12.49 31.14 -10.78
CA GLU A 71 -12.30 31.18 -9.32
C GLU A 71 -12.94 29.97 -8.62
N LYS A 72 -14.17 29.60 -9.03
CA LYS A 72 -14.86 28.45 -8.49
C LYS A 72 -14.12 27.15 -8.85
N LYS A 73 -13.63 27.01 -10.11
CA LYS A 73 -12.77 25.87 -10.51
C LYS A 73 -11.51 25.76 -9.64
N LYS A 74 -10.85 26.89 -9.38
CA LYS A 74 -9.63 26.94 -8.56
C LYS A 74 -9.91 26.55 -7.11
N GLU A 75 -11.00 27.02 -6.54
CA GLU A 75 -11.40 26.66 -5.17
C GLU A 75 -11.78 25.19 -5.07
N MET A 76 -12.54 24.63 -6.00
CA MET A 76 -12.87 23.20 -6.06
C MET A 76 -11.62 22.32 -6.17
N GLN A 77 -10.64 22.73 -6.99
CA GLN A 77 -9.36 22.02 -7.08
C GLN A 77 -8.56 22.10 -5.77
N ARG A 78 -8.59 23.23 -5.07
CA ARG A 78 -7.94 23.38 -3.76
C ARG A 78 -8.56 22.44 -2.73
N ILE A 79 -9.90 22.41 -2.64
CA ILE A 79 -10.62 21.54 -1.70
C ILE A 79 -10.39 20.06 -2.06
N SER A 80 -10.50 19.67 -3.33
CA SER A 80 -10.23 18.29 -3.76
C SER A 80 -8.82 17.84 -3.41
N ARG A 81 -7.84 18.72 -3.52
CA ARG A 81 -6.44 18.44 -3.11
C ARG A 81 -6.37 18.22 -1.61
N GLN A 82 -6.94 19.11 -0.82
CA GLN A 82 -6.96 19.02 0.63
C GLN A 82 -7.61 17.71 1.10
N GLN A 83 -8.78 17.35 0.54
CA GLN A 83 -9.46 16.09 0.85
C GLN A 83 -8.62 14.86 0.51
N ASN A 84 -7.90 14.86 -0.63
CA ASN A 84 -6.99 13.77 -0.97
C ASN A 84 -5.77 13.72 -0.04
N GLU A 85 -5.25 14.85 0.42
CA GLU A 85 -4.17 14.93 1.40
C GLU A 85 -4.63 14.38 2.76
N GLU A 86 -5.81 14.77 3.24
CA GLU A 86 -6.41 14.22 4.46
C GLU A 86 -6.65 12.70 4.35
N LEU A 87 -7.17 12.22 3.22
CA LEU A 87 -7.37 10.79 2.97
C LEU A 87 -6.06 10.00 3.01
N ASN A 88 -4.99 10.56 2.42
CA ASN A 88 -3.64 9.99 2.46
C ASN A 88 -3.12 9.86 3.90
N LEU A 89 -3.20 10.94 4.67
CA LEU A 89 -2.73 11.00 6.05
C LEU A 89 -3.55 10.08 6.97
N ASN A 90 -4.86 10.04 6.79
CA ASN A 90 -5.75 9.17 7.56
C ASN A 90 -5.53 7.69 7.24
N PHE A 91 -5.15 7.35 6.01
CA PHE A 91 -4.73 5.98 5.68
C PHE A 91 -3.37 5.64 6.31
N LEU A 92 -2.40 6.55 6.28
CA LEU A 92 -1.13 6.38 6.99
C LEU A 92 -1.35 6.23 8.50
N ASP A 93 -2.25 7.02 9.09
CA ASP A 93 -2.62 6.91 10.50
C ASP A 93 -3.17 5.51 10.85
N LYS A 94 -4.03 4.93 9.98
CA LYS A 94 -4.49 3.54 10.16
C LYS A 94 -3.33 2.54 10.15
N MET A 95 -2.34 2.72 9.29
CA MET A 95 -1.15 1.84 9.26
C MET A 95 -0.35 1.94 10.57
N VAL A 96 -0.30 3.12 11.17
CA VAL A 96 0.43 3.36 12.43
C VAL A 96 -0.36 2.89 13.66
N ASN A 97 -1.62 3.29 13.78
CA ASN A 97 -2.37 3.24 15.04
C ASN A 97 -3.45 2.15 15.10
N SER A 98 -3.85 1.55 13.97
CA SER A 98 -4.85 0.47 13.98
C SER A 98 -4.35 -0.74 14.77
N LYS A 99 -5.26 -1.37 15.52
CA LYS A 99 -5.02 -2.69 16.14
C LYS A 99 -5.06 -3.81 15.09
N GLU A 100 -5.77 -3.62 13.98
CA GLU A 100 -5.90 -4.55 12.87
C GLU A 100 -4.72 -4.40 11.88
N GLN A 101 -3.49 -4.58 12.36
CA GLN A 101 -2.28 -4.35 11.56
C GLN A 101 -2.25 -5.19 10.29
N MET A 102 -2.72 -6.44 10.36
CA MET A 102 -2.75 -7.33 9.20
C MET A 102 -3.74 -6.83 8.14
N ARG A 103 -4.91 -6.32 8.52
CA ARG A 103 -5.86 -5.70 7.61
C ARG A 103 -5.23 -4.51 6.87
N GLU A 104 -4.61 -3.61 7.60
CA GLU A 104 -4.00 -2.41 6.99
C GLU A 104 -2.80 -2.76 6.11
N LYS A 105 -2.01 -3.77 6.48
CA LYS A 105 -0.90 -4.27 5.66
C LYS A 105 -1.39 -4.92 4.36
N MET A 106 -2.45 -5.72 4.42
CA MET A 106 -3.08 -6.29 3.24
C MET A 106 -3.76 -5.22 2.38
N ALA A 107 -4.41 -4.24 3.00
CA ALA A 107 -4.98 -3.11 2.27
C ALA A 107 -3.90 -2.30 1.54
N PHE A 108 -2.74 -2.10 2.16
CA PHE A 108 -1.58 -1.47 1.52
C PHE A 108 -1.06 -2.28 0.34
N PHE A 109 -0.98 -3.61 0.47
CA PHE A 109 -0.64 -4.51 -0.64
C PHE A 109 -1.65 -4.39 -1.79
N TRP A 110 -2.96 -4.50 -1.49
CA TRP A 110 -4.01 -4.41 -2.50
C TRP A 110 -4.10 -3.02 -3.14
N HIS A 111 -3.82 -1.96 -2.40
CA HIS A 111 -3.73 -0.60 -2.93
C HIS A 111 -2.60 -0.46 -3.98
N GLY A 112 -1.50 -1.16 -3.80
CA GLY A 112 -0.43 -1.27 -4.80
C GLY A 112 -0.77 -2.20 -5.97
N HIS A 113 -1.54 -3.27 -5.72
CA HIS A 113 -1.96 -4.24 -6.73
C HIS A 113 -3.07 -3.71 -7.66
N PHE A 114 -4.08 -3.06 -7.10
CA PHE A 114 -5.18 -2.40 -7.80
C PHE A 114 -4.92 -0.89 -7.92
N ALA A 115 -3.73 -0.55 -8.40
CA ALA A 115 -3.31 0.84 -8.47
C ALA A 115 -4.26 1.66 -9.34
N SER A 116 -4.76 2.74 -8.79
CA SER A 116 -5.59 3.72 -9.49
C SER A 116 -5.21 5.13 -9.05
N ARG A 117 -5.30 6.08 -9.98
CA ARG A 117 -5.03 7.50 -9.72
C ARG A 117 -6.13 8.36 -10.32
N VAL A 118 -6.95 8.94 -9.47
CA VAL A 118 -8.01 9.87 -9.87
C VAL A 118 -7.96 11.14 -9.01
N VAL A 119 -8.41 12.24 -9.57
CA VAL A 119 -8.43 13.54 -8.86
C VAL A 119 -9.59 13.62 -7.87
N ASN A 120 -10.70 12.92 -8.15
CA ASN A 120 -11.91 12.95 -7.33
C ASN A 120 -11.69 12.26 -5.97
N PRO A 121 -11.70 12.98 -4.85
CA PRO A 121 -11.44 12.43 -3.52
C PRO A 121 -12.52 11.44 -3.07
N LYS A 122 -13.79 11.63 -3.48
CA LYS A 122 -14.88 10.70 -3.18
C LYS A 122 -14.61 9.33 -3.80
N PHE A 123 -14.10 9.28 -5.04
CA PHE A 123 -13.76 8.03 -5.72
C PHE A 123 -12.54 7.35 -5.08
N ASN A 124 -11.52 8.14 -4.69
CA ASN A 124 -10.37 7.62 -3.93
C ASN A 124 -10.80 7.04 -2.58
N ARG A 125 -11.69 7.74 -1.86
CA ARG A 125 -12.25 7.25 -0.58
C ARG A 125 -13.04 5.94 -0.77
N GLN A 126 -13.87 5.85 -1.81
CA GLN A 126 -14.66 4.66 -2.09
C GLN A 126 -13.76 3.45 -2.37
N ILE A 127 -12.83 3.54 -3.31
CA ILE A 127 -11.96 2.41 -3.65
C ILE A 127 -11.05 2.02 -2.49
N LEU A 128 -10.51 2.98 -1.73
CA LEU A 128 -9.68 2.70 -0.56
C LEU A 128 -10.46 1.89 0.48
N ASN A 129 -11.70 2.28 0.77
CA ASN A 129 -12.52 1.57 1.75
C ASN A 129 -13.03 0.22 1.24
N VAL A 130 -13.28 0.07 -0.06
CA VAL A 130 -13.54 -1.25 -0.69
C VAL A 130 -12.35 -2.18 -0.48
N ILE A 131 -11.15 -1.70 -0.78
CA ILE A 131 -9.90 -2.47 -0.58
C ILE A 131 -9.71 -2.85 0.88
N ARG A 132 -9.87 -1.92 1.82
CA ARG A 132 -9.70 -2.17 3.25
C ARG A 132 -10.74 -3.14 3.82
N LYS A 133 -11.99 -3.00 3.42
CA LYS A 133 -13.10 -3.88 3.83
C LYS A 133 -12.84 -5.33 3.43
N ASN A 134 -12.39 -5.53 2.20
CA ASN A 134 -12.18 -6.85 1.61
C ASN A 134 -10.74 -7.37 1.77
N ALA A 135 -9.86 -6.66 2.48
CA ALA A 135 -8.42 -6.93 2.52
C ALA A 135 -8.06 -8.36 2.95
N LEU A 136 -8.83 -8.95 3.87
CA LEU A 136 -8.67 -10.32 4.37
C LEU A 136 -9.91 -11.20 4.08
N GLY A 137 -10.78 -10.77 3.18
CA GLY A 137 -11.98 -11.50 2.77
C GLY A 137 -11.71 -12.46 1.62
N ASN A 138 -12.66 -12.56 0.70
CA ASN A 138 -12.53 -13.35 -0.51
C ASN A 138 -12.00 -12.51 -1.67
N PHE A 139 -10.99 -13.01 -2.41
CA PHE A 139 -10.42 -12.28 -3.54
C PHE A 139 -11.43 -12.06 -4.67
N LYS A 140 -12.42 -12.95 -4.84
CA LYS A 140 -13.50 -12.76 -5.79
C LYS A 140 -14.27 -11.47 -5.46
N ASP A 141 -14.73 -11.30 -4.21
CA ASP A 141 -15.50 -10.14 -3.80
C ASP A 141 -14.68 -8.85 -3.96
N LEU A 142 -13.41 -8.90 -3.56
CA LEU A 142 -12.46 -7.80 -3.74
C LEU A 142 -12.31 -7.42 -5.23
N LEU A 143 -12.09 -8.41 -6.11
CA LEU A 143 -11.94 -8.19 -7.54
C LEU A 143 -13.20 -7.56 -8.14
N PHE A 144 -14.39 -8.03 -7.78
CA PHE A 144 -15.65 -7.50 -8.27
C PHE A 144 -15.89 -6.08 -7.80
N GLU A 145 -15.81 -5.80 -6.49
CA GLU A 145 -16.04 -4.48 -5.93
C GLU A 145 -15.03 -3.44 -6.46
N VAL A 146 -13.75 -3.83 -6.62
CA VAL A 146 -12.72 -2.94 -7.20
C VAL A 146 -12.97 -2.71 -8.69
N SER A 147 -13.34 -3.74 -9.47
CA SER A 147 -13.62 -3.63 -10.91
C SER A 147 -14.81 -2.69 -11.20
N GLN A 148 -15.76 -2.62 -10.27
CA GLN A 148 -16.94 -1.76 -10.35
C GLN A 148 -16.74 -0.38 -9.70
N ALA A 149 -15.61 -0.16 -9.02
CA ALA A 149 -15.32 1.10 -8.36
C ALA A 149 -15.15 2.24 -9.39
N PRO A 150 -15.76 3.44 -9.15
CA PRO A 150 -15.68 4.55 -10.10
C PRO A 150 -14.25 5.03 -10.34
N ALA A 151 -13.38 4.95 -9.33
CA ALA A 151 -11.96 5.28 -9.49
C ALA A 151 -11.30 4.38 -10.57
N MET A 152 -11.53 3.07 -10.51
CA MET A 152 -10.97 2.10 -11.46
C MET A 152 -11.54 2.28 -12.87
N LEU A 153 -12.87 2.40 -12.99
CA LEU A 153 -13.54 2.58 -14.27
C LEU A 153 -13.11 3.88 -14.97
N ASN A 154 -12.87 4.95 -14.21
CA ASN A 154 -12.36 6.23 -14.76
C ASN A 154 -10.87 6.14 -15.13
N PHE A 155 -10.04 5.58 -14.24
CA PHE A 155 -8.60 5.50 -14.46
C PHE A 155 -8.24 4.66 -15.70
N LEU A 156 -8.98 3.59 -15.94
CA LEU A 156 -8.79 2.70 -17.09
C LEU A 156 -9.70 3.03 -18.28
N ASN A 157 -10.34 4.18 -18.29
CA ASN A 157 -11.19 4.69 -19.38
C ASN A 157 -12.38 3.77 -19.75
N ASN A 158 -12.82 2.89 -18.84
CA ASN A 158 -13.95 2.00 -19.14
C ASN A 158 -15.30 2.75 -19.23
N GLN A 159 -15.41 3.95 -18.69
CA GLN A 159 -16.56 4.85 -18.90
C GLN A 159 -16.82 5.13 -20.37
N GLN A 160 -15.79 5.04 -21.23
CA GLN A 160 -15.86 5.28 -22.68
C GLN A 160 -16.02 3.97 -23.47
N ASN A 161 -16.02 2.80 -22.82
CA ASN A 161 -16.14 1.50 -23.45
C ASN A 161 -17.59 1.23 -23.87
N LYS A 162 -17.86 1.25 -25.20
CA LYS A 162 -19.20 1.12 -25.81
C LYS A 162 -19.17 0.08 -26.90
N LYS A 163 -20.32 -0.54 -27.20
CA LYS A 163 -20.46 -1.61 -28.22
C LYS A 163 -19.92 -1.22 -29.59
N ASP A 164 -20.08 0.06 -29.99
CA ASP A 164 -19.65 0.53 -31.32
C ASP A 164 -18.14 0.85 -31.36
N HIS A 165 -17.51 1.08 -30.18
CA HIS A 165 -16.10 1.40 -30.02
C HIS A 165 -15.56 0.78 -28.71
N PRO A 166 -15.35 -0.56 -28.70
CA PRO A 166 -14.81 -1.23 -27.52
C PRO A 166 -13.41 -0.70 -27.16
N ASN A 167 -13.18 -0.46 -25.85
CA ASN A 167 -11.90 -0.01 -25.30
C ASN A 167 -11.26 -1.17 -24.54
N GLU A 168 -10.08 -1.60 -24.99
CA GLU A 168 -9.39 -2.79 -24.45
C GLU A 168 -8.67 -2.54 -23.13
N ASN A 169 -8.43 -1.29 -22.75
CA ASN A 169 -7.55 -0.96 -21.62
C ASN A 169 -7.94 -1.68 -20.32
N PHE A 170 -9.21 -1.53 -19.91
CA PHE A 170 -9.72 -2.17 -18.70
C PHE A 170 -9.62 -3.70 -18.77
N ALA A 171 -10.03 -4.33 -19.88
CA ALA A 171 -9.98 -5.78 -20.04
C ALA A 171 -8.54 -6.31 -20.00
N ARG A 172 -7.61 -5.59 -20.62
CA ARG A 172 -6.17 -5.92 -20.61
C ARG A 172 -5.63 -5.91 -19.18
N GLU A 173 -5.87 -4.85 -18.41
CA GLU A 173 -5.36 -4.72 -17.06
C GLU A 173 -5.99 -5.74 -16.11
N VAL A 174 -7.26 -6.06 -16.26
CA VAL A 174 -7.92 -7.13 -15.49
C VAL A 174 -7.19 -8.45 -15.68
N MET A 175 -6.85 -8.84 -16.92
CA MET A 175 -6.17 -10.10 -17.20
C MET A 175 -4.67 -10.06 -16.86
N GLU A 176 -3.99 -8.96 -17.19
CA GLU A 176 -2.53 -8.88 -17.11
C GLU A 176 -2.04 -8.53 -15.70
N LEU A 177 -2.58 -7.46 -15.10
CA LEU A 177 -2.06 -6.93 -13.82
C LEU A 177 -2.84 -7.40 -12.61
N PHE A 178 -4.15 -7.64 -12.76
CA PHE A 178 -5.00 -7.88 -11.60
C PHE A 178 -5.30 -9.34 -11.34
N THR A 179 -5.18 -10.24 -12.36
CA THR A 179 -5.59 -11.64 -12.19
C THR A 179 -4.61 -12.68 -12.70
N MET A 180 -4.49 -12.89 -14.02
CA MET A 180 -3.79 -14.06 -14.58
C MET A 180 -2.29 -13.84 -14.84
N GLY A 181 -1.87 -12.60 -15.09
CA GLY A 181 -0.52 -12.30 -15.56
C GLY A 181 -0.33 -12.59 -17.06
N ARG A 182 0.74 -12.04 -17.62
CA ARG A 182 1.09 -12.20 -19.04
C ARG A 182 1.27 -13.66 -19.45
N GLY A 183 0.90 -13.97 -20.69
CA GLY A 183 1.09 -15.30 -21.29
C GLY A 183 -0.03 -16.31 -21.02
N ASN A 184 -1.05 -15.95 -20.24
CA ASN A 184 -2.18 -16.81 -19.91
C ASN A 184 -3.48 -16.46 -20.66
N TYR A 185 -3.40 -15.58 -21.64
CA TYR A 185 -4.50 -15.12 -22.50
C TYR A 185 -3.95 -14.68 -23.85
N THR A 186 -4.84 -14.47 -24.82
CA THR A 186 -4.51 -14.01 -26.18
C THR A 186 -5.04 -12.60 -26.42
N GLU A 187 -4.55 -11.92 -27.45
CA GLU A 187 -5.09 -10.62 -27.89
C GLU A 187 -6.58 -10.73 -28.30
N LYS A 188 -7.02 -11.92 -28.74
CA LYS A 188 -8.45 -12.16 -29.00
C LYS A 188 -9.24 -12.13 -27.68
N ASP A 189 -8.74 -12.76 -26.61
CA ASP A 189 -9.40 -12.74 -25.31
C ASP A 189 -9.52 -11.31 -24.76
N ILE A 190 -8.51 -10.44 -24.98
CA ILE A 190 -8.59 -9.04 -24.61
C ILE A 190 -9.72 -8.33 -25.32
N ARG A 191 -9.83 -8.49 -26.67
CA ARG A 191 -10.91 -7.87 -27.45
C ARG A 191 -12.28 -8.37 -27.05
N GLU A 192 -12.44 -9.67 -26.84
CA GLU A 192 -13.71 -10.26 -26.44
C GLU A 192 -14.09 -9.84 -25.01
N GLY A 193 -13.11 -9.77 -24.10
CA GLY A 193 -13.28 -9.22 -22.75
C GLY A 193 -13.69 -7.74 -22.79
N ALA A 194 -13.07 -6.93 -23.65
CA ALA A 194 -13.45 -5.52 -23.81
C ALA A 194 -14.90 -5.37 -24.27
N ARG A 195 -15.37 -6.21 -25.21
CA ARG A 195 -16.77 -6.26 -25.64
C ARG A 195 -17.70 -6.62 -24.46
N ALA A 196 -17.30 -7.54 -23.60
CA ALA A 196 -18.09 -7.93 -22.43
C ALA A 196 -18.18 -6.81 -21.37
N PHE A 197 -17.16 -5.97 -21.22
CA PHE A 197 -17.15 -4.82 -20.30
C PHE A 197 -17.79 -3.55 -20.89
N THR A 198 -18.30 -3.59 -22.12
CA THR A 198 -19.01 -2.43 -22.70
C THR A 198 -20.23 -2.04 -21.87
N GLY A 199 -20.47 -0.74 -21.73
CA GLY A 199 -21.57 -0.22 -20.94
C GLY A 199 -21.34 -0.11 -19.43
N TRP A 200 -20.26 -0.71 -18.88
CA TRP A 200 -19.90 -0.53 -17.50
C TRP A 200 -19.43 0.90 -17.22
N GLY A 201 -19.94 1.50 -16.17
CA GLY A 201 -19.62 2.86 -15.78
C GLY A 201 -20.15 3.19 -14.39
N SER A 202 -20.13 4.46 -14.03
CA SER A 202 -20.73 4.96 -12.81
C SER A 202 -21.65 6.14 -13.07
N ASP A 203 -22.58 6.40 -12.14
CA ASP A 203 -23.33 7.65 -12.09
C ASP A 203 -22.49 8.78 -11.47
N LYS A 204 -23.10 9.96 -11.29
CA LYS A 204 -22.45 11.14 -10.71
C LYS A 204 -22.11 10.95 -9.24
N GLU A 205 -22.90 10.14 -8.57
CA GLU A 205 -22.72 9.79 -7.15
C GLU A 205 -21.62 8.75 -6.93
N GLY A 206 -21.12 8.13 -8.02
CA GLY A 206 -20.11 7.09 -7.99
C GLY A 206 -20.67 5.67 -7.82
N ASN A 207 -21.99 5.48 -7.96
CA ASN A 207 -22.58 4.16 -7.94
C ASN A 207 -22.35 3.47 -9.30
N PHE A 208 -21.98 2.20 -9.26
CA PHE A 208 -21.83 1.39 -10.46
C PHE A 208 -23.13 1.32 -11.28
N LYS A 209 -23.03 1.46 -12.58
CA LYS A 209 -24.11 1.34 -13.55
C LYS A 209 -23.67 0.51 -14.75
N GLU A 210 -24.49 -0.47 -15.11
CA GLU A 210 -24.40 -1.15 -16.39
C GLU A 210 -25.41 -0.55 -17.36
N ARG A 211 -24.91 0.16 -18.37
CA ARG A 211 -25.72 0.88 -19.38
C ARG A 211 -26.03 -0.06 -20.53
N LYS A 212 -27.15 -0.78 -20.45
CA LYS A 212 -27.56 -1.81 -21.40
C LYS A 212 -27.58 -1.33 -22.87
N ASN A 213 -27.99 -0.09 -23.11
CA ASN A 213 -27.99 0.51 -24.45
C ASN A 213 -26.58 0.68 -25.06
N LEU A 214 -25.54 0.63 -24.24
CA LEU A 214 -24.13 0.72 -24.66
C LEU A 214 -23.41 -0.64 -24.62
N HIS A 215 -24.07 -1.69 -24.11
CA HIS A 215 -23.50 -3.04 -24.01
C HIS A 215 -23.57 -3.78 -25.35
N ASP A 216 -22.56 -4.59 -25.64
CA ASP A 216 -22.49 -5.50 -26.77
C ASP A 216 -23.16 -6.83 -26.42
N GLU A 217 -24.38 -7.04 -26.95
CA GLU A 217 -25.19 -8.25 -26.73
C GLU A 217 -24.79 -9.43 -27.66
N GLY A 218 -23.78 -9.27 -28.50
CA GLY A 218 -23.29 -10.31 -29.39
C GLY A 218 -22.61 -11.45 -28.67
N SER A 219 -22.58 -12.64 -29.28
CA SER A 219 -21.80 -13.77 -28.78
C SER A 219 -20.30 -13.43 -28.76
N LYS A 220 -19.61 -13.86 -27.70
CA LYS A 220 -18.19 -13.63 -27.45
C LYS A 220 -17.52 -14.98 -27.14
N THR A 221 -16.27 -15.14 -27.59
CA THR A 221 -15.45 -16.31 -27.24
C THR A 221 -14.30 -15.85 -26.35
N PHE A 222 -14.34 -16.21 -25.08
CA PHE A 222 -13.39 -15.75 -24.07
C PHE A 222 -12.80 -16.92 -23.29
N LEU A 223 -11.48 -17.07 -23.29
CA LEU A 223 -10.74 -18.17 -22.63
C LEU A 223 -11.35 -19.56 -22.94
N GLY A 224 -11.68 -19.80 -24.21
CA GLY A 224 -12.22 -21.07 -24.69
C GLY A 224 -13.72 -21.30 -24.45
N LYS A 225 -14.42 -20.39 -23.79
CA LYS A 225 -15.88 -20.43 -23.59
C LYS A 225 -16.57 -19.50 -24.59
N THR A 226 -17.74 -19.87 -25.05
CA THR A 226 -18.55 -19.07 -26.00
C THR A 226 -19.93 -18.81 -25.42
N GLY A 227 -20.37 -17.56 -25.44
CA GLY A 227 -21.68 -17.12 -24.95
C GLY A 227 -21.89 -15.62 -25.07
N ASN A 228 -23.08 -15.15 -24.72
CA ASN A 228 -23.34 -13.72 -24.56
C ASN A 228 -22.86 -13.27 -23.17
N PHE A 229 -21.55 -13.06 -23.03
CA PHE A 229 -20.91 -12.73 -21.76
C PHE A 229 -21.00 -11.25 -21.43
N THR A 230 -21.30 -10.96 -20.17
CA THR A 230 -21.17 -9.63 -19.52
C THR A 230 -19.79 -9.50 -18.85
N GLY A 231 -19.45 -8.32 -18.35
CA GLY A 231 -18.23 -8.12 -17.56
C GLY A 231 -18.19 -9.01 -16.30
N THR A 232 -19.34 -9.25 -15.68
CA THR A 232 -19.47 -10.17 -14.54
C THR A 232 -19.10 -11.61 -14.92
N ASP A 233 -19.51 -12.09 -16.10
CA ASP A 233 -19.14 -13.43 -16.58
C ASP A 233 -17.64 -13.53 -16.86
N VAL A 234 -17.05 -12.48 -17.47
CA VAL A 234 -15.60 -12.42 -17.71
C VAL A 234 -14.82 -12.55 -16.40
N LEU A 235 -15.19 -11.79 -15.34
CA LEU A 235 -14.54 -11.91 -14.04
C LEU A 235 -14.68 -13.32 -13.42
N ASN A 236 -15.84 -13.96 -13.56
CA ASN A 236 -16.02 -15.34 -13.11
C ASN A 236 -15.13 -16.33 -13.90
N ILE A 237 -15.08 -16.21 -15.24
CA ILE A 237 -14.27 -17.09 -16.10
C ILE A 237 -12.77 -16.94 -15.78
N VAL A 238 -12.31 -15.73 -15.50
CA VAL A 238 -10.92 -15.48 -15.09
C VAL A 238 -10.60 -16.14 -13.74
N LEU A 239 -11.52 -16.14 -12.79
CA LEU A 239 -11.36 -16.81 -11.49
C LEU A 239 -11.35 -18.36 -11.59
N GLU A 240 -11.93 -18.94 -12.63
CA GLU A 240 -11.83 -20.38 -12.90
C GLU A 240 -10.43 -20.79 -13.38
N GLN A 241 -9.60 -19.85 -13.81
CA GLN A 241 -8.25 -20.12 -14.29
C GLN A 241 -7.28 -20.31 -13.11
N LYS A 242 -6.64 -21.45 -13.00
CA LYS A 242 -5.60 -21.71 -11.99
C LYS A 242 -4.44 -20.73 -12.06
N ALA A 243 -4.20 -20.13 -13.24
CA ALA A 243 -3.24 -19.06 -13.44
C ALA A 243 -3.51 -17.86 -12.55
N THR A 244 -4.78 -17.52 -12.28
CA THR A 244 -5.16 -16.41 -11.39
C THR A 244 -4.69 -16.69 -9.95
N ALA A 245 -4.97 -17.87 -9.41
CA ALA A 245 -4.52 -18.23 -8.08
C ALA A 245 -2.98 -18.23 -7.98
N LYS A 246 -2.30 -18.78 -8.99
CA LYS A 246 -0.82 -18.79 -9.03
C LYS A 246 -0.26 -17.37 -9.08
N PHE A 247 -0.80 -16.50 -9.92
CA PHE A 247 -0.34 -15.12 -10.06
C PHE A 247 -0.51 -14.32 -8.76
N ILE A 248 -1.69 -14.39 -8.14
CA ILE A 248 -1.97 -13.69 -6.87
C ILE A 248 -1.09 -14.22 -5.74
N THR A 249 -0.99 -15.55 -5.59
CA THR A 249 -0.12 -16.16 -4.57
C THR A 249 1.34 -15.77 -4.76
N THR A 250 1.81 -15.70 -6.01
CA THR A 250 3.17 -15.27 -6.32
C THR A 250 3.42 -13.82 -5.92
N LYS A 251 2.46 -12.92 -6.19
CA LYS A 251 2.56 -11.51 -5.76
C LYS A 251 2.54 -11.38 -4.24
N ILE A 252 1.67 -12.11 -3.56
CA ILE A 252 1.61 -12.17 -2.09
C ILE A 252 2.93 -12.70 -1.52
N TYR A 253 3.46 -13.80 -2.06
CA TYR A 253 4.75 -14.34 -1.64
C TYR A 253 5.88 -13.31 -1.77
N LYS A 254 5.97 -12.63 -2.92
CA LYS A 254 6.99 -11.58 -3.14
C LYS A 254 6.86 -10.42 -2.15
N PHE A 255 5.64 -10.04 -1.80
CA PHE A 255 5.42 -8.91 -0.90
C PHE A 255 5.60 -9.28 0.58
N PHE A 256 5.18 -10.46 1.00
CA PHE A 256 5.15 -10.84 2.42
C PHE A 256 6.31 -11.75 2.84
N VAL A 257 6.96 -12.45 1.90
CA VAL A 257 7.98 -13.45 2.22
C VAL A 257 9.35 -13.09 1.64
N ASN A 258 9.53 -13.21 0.32
CA ASN A 258 10.82 -13.03 -0.33
C ASN A 258 10.66 -12.67 -1.81
N GLU A 259 11.49 -11.76 -2.30
CA GLU A 259 11.50 -11.38 -3.73
C GLU A 259 11.93 -12.55 -4.63
N ASN A 260 12.79 -13.44 -4.13
CA ASN A 260 13.18 -14.67 -4.81
C ASN A 260 12.11 -15.73 -4.57
N ILE A 261 11.42 -16.11 -5.65
CA ILE A 261 10.32 -17.06 -5.59
C ILE A 261 10.85 -18.46 -5.29
N ASP A 262 10.25 -19.14 -4.31
CA ASP A 262 10.41 -20.57 -4.07
C ASP A 262 9.19 -21.31 -4.62
N GLU A 263 9.31 -21.90 -5.80
CA GLU A 263 8.20 -22.61 -6.46
C GLU A 263 7.71 -23.81 -5.65
N ASN A 264 8.55 -24.42 -4.80
CA ASN A 264 8.13 -25.51 -3.92
C ASN A 264 7.16 -25.04 -2.83
N VAL A 265 7.19 -23.76 -2.51
CA VAL A 265 6.28 -23.11 -1.57
C VAL A 265 5.08 -22.50 -2.29
N VAL A 266 5.32 -21.76 -3.37
CA VAL A 266 4.24 -21.03 -4.08
C VAL A 266 3.25 -21.98 -4.75
N LYS A 267 3.71 -23.09 -5.32
CA LYS A 267 2.82 -24.04 -6.02
C LYS A 267 1.76 -24.64 -5.09
N PRO A 268 2.08 -25.27 -3.95
CA PRO A 268 1.05 -25.79 -3.05
C PRO A 268 0.17 -24.72 -2.42
N LEU A 269 0.73 -23.53 -2.10
CA LEU A 269 -0.07 -22.40 -1.61
C LEU A 269 -1.09 -21.93 -2.66
N SER A 270 -0.69 -21.84 -3.93
CA SER A 270 -1.60 -21.43 -5.01
C SER A 270 -2.72 -22.44 -5.25
N GLU A 271 -2.43 -23.73 -5.14
CA GLU A 271 -3.45 -24.79 -5.23
C GLU A 271 -4.43 -24.71 -4.05
N SER A 272 -3.93 -24.55 -2.81
CA SER A 272 -4.76 -24.36 -1.62
C SER A 272 -5.63 -23.10 -1.73
N PHE A 273 -5.07 -21.98 -2.25
CA PHE A 273 -5.80 -20.74 -2.47
C PHE A 273 -6.92 -20.89 -3.49
N TYR A 274 -6.66 -21.59 -4.61
CA TYR A 274 -7.68 -21.92 -5.60
C TYR A 274 -8.80 -22.78 -5.00
N GLN A 275 -8.44 -23.87 -4.29
CA GLN A 275 -9.39 -24.81 -3.69
C GLN A 275 -10.22 -24.19 -2.56
N SER A 276 -9.68 -23.19 -1.84
CA SER A 276 -10.44 -22.46 -0.81
C SER A 276 -11.48 -21.50 -1.40
N GLY A 277 -11.60 -21.40 -2.73
CA GLY A 277 -12.41 -20.38 -3.38
C GLY A 277 -11.86 -18.98 -3.17
N TYR A 278 -10.53 -18.83 -3.11
CA TYR A 278 -9.82 -17.57 -2.98
C TYR A 278 -9.94 -16.88 -1.60
N ASP A 279 -9.91 -17.64 -0.51
CA ASP A 279 -9.89 -17.14 0.87
C ASP A 279 -8.52 -16.52 1.21
N ILE A 280 -8.46 -15.19 1.26
CA ILE A 280 -7.22 -14.43 1.53
C ILE A 280 -6.75 -14.66 2.98
N LYS A 281 -7.66 -14.65 3.94
CA LYS A 281 -7.31 -14.83 5.37
C LYS A 281 -6.65 -16.18 5.59
N ARG A 282 -7.20 -17.23 5.01
CA ARG A 282 -6.64 -18.59 5.06
C ARG A 282 -5.25 -18.63 4.44
N LEU A 283 -5.05 -18.09 3.24
CA LEU A 283 -3.75 -18.04 2.58
C LEU A 283 -2.69 -17.35 3.47
N MET A 284 -3.04 -16.23 4.09
CA MET A 284 -2.12 -15.50 4.95
C MET A 284 -1.83 -16.25 6.25
N MET A 285 -2.81 -16.93 6.83
CA MET A 285 -2.61 -17.82 7.98
C MET A 285 -1.67 -18.98 7.62
N ASP A 286 -1.86 -19.62 6.48
CA ASP A 286 -1.00 -20.72 5.99
C ASP A 286 0.46 -20.25 5.84
N ILE A 287 0.67 -19.04 5.30
CA ILE A 287 2.01 -18.45 5.16
C ILE A 287 2.65 -18.21 6.54
N PHE A 288 2.00 -17.46 7.42
CA PHE A 288 2.61 -17.00 8.67
C PHE A 288 2.71 -18.06 9.77
N SER A 289 1.92 -19.14 9.68
CA SER A 289 2.05 -20.29 10.59
C SER A 289 3.09 -21.32 10.15
N SER A 290 3.58 -21.21 8.90
CA SER A 290 4.55 -22.17 8.37
C SER A 290 5.97 -21.92 8.88
N SER A 291 6.70 -22.99 9.21
CA SER A 291 8.08 -22.91 9.71
C SER A 291 9.05 -22.27 8.70
N TRP A 292 8.88 -22.55 7.40
CA TRP A 292 9.72 -22.01 6.33
C TRP A 292 9.63 -20.47 6.21
N PHE A 293 8.55 -19.86 6.70
CA PHE A 293 8.42 -18.39 6.73
C PHE A 293 9.51 -17.76 7.59
N TYR A 294 9.90 -18.44 8.67
CA TYR A 294 10.92 -18.02 9.63
C TYR A 294 12.35 -18.49 9.28
N ASP A 295 12.55 -19.05 8.09
CA ASP A 295 13.89 -19.41 7.61
C ASP A 295 14.79 -18.17 7.52
N LYS A 296 16.07 -18.33 7.83
CA LYS A 296 17.08 -17.24 7.75
C LYS A 296 17.13 -16.54 6.40
N LYS A 297 16.79 -17.24 5.30
CA LYS A 297 16.75 -16.66 3.95
C LYS A 297 15.64 -15.62 3.78
N ASN A 298 14.62 -15.63 4.63
CA ASN A 298 13.46 -14.76 4.57
C ASN A 298 13.56 -13.57 5.54
N ILE A 299 14.26 -13.75 6.67
CA ILE A 299 14.43 -12.71 7.70
C ILE A 299 15.40 -11.64 7.20
N GLY A 300 14.98 -10.37 7.23
CA GLY A 300 15.79 -9.24 6.75
C GLY A 300 16.04 -9.26 5.25
N SER A 301 15.26 -10.01 4.47
CA SER A 301 15.46 -10.19 3.03
C SER A 301 14.78 -9.12 2.17
N ARG A 302 13.87 -8.33 2.73
CA ARG A 302 13.14 -7.28 2.01
C ARG A 302 13.54 -5.88 2.45
N ILE A 303 13.62 -4.97 1.49
CA ILE A 303 13.77 -3.54 1.73
C ILE A 303 12.38 -2.97 2.08
N LYS A 304 12.27 -2.26 3.19
CA LYS A 304 11.07 -1.51 3.55
C LYS A 304 10.74 -0.51 2.44
N SER A 305 9.52 -0.49 1.97
CA SER A 305 9.05 0.62 1.12
C SER A 305 9.06 1.94 1.91
N PRO A 306 9.02 3.11 1.27
CA PRO A 306 8.97 4.38 1.97
C PRO A 306 7.87 4.47 3.04
N ILE A 307 6.67 4.02 2.72
CA ILE A 307 5.55 4.00 3.68
C ILE A 307 5.81 3.02 4.82
N GLU A 308 6.36 1.83 4.54
CA GLU A 308 6.72 0.86 5.60
C GLU A 308 7.80 1.41 6.53
N LEU A 309 8.77 2.15 5.99
CA LEU A 309 9.80 2.81 6.79
C LEU A 309 9.21 3.89 7.70
N MET A 310 8.43 4.81 7.12
CA MET A 310 7.79 5.91 7.86
C MET A 310 6.86 5.38 8.95
N ALA A 311 5.92 4.50 8.60
CA ALA A 311 5.00 3.90 9.55
C ALA A 311 5.72 3.12 10.65
N GLY A 312 6.79 2.39 10.31
CA GLY A 312 7.60 1.65 11.26
C GLY A 312 8.31 2.53 12.28
N ILE A 313 8.88 3.66 11.85
CA ILE A 313 9.47 4.66 12.76
C ILE A 313 8.39 5.24 13.68
N MET A 314 7.24 5.65 13.12
CA MET A 314 6.12 6.23 13.87
C MET A 314 5.54 5.24 14.89
N ARG A 315 5.55 3.94 14.61
CA ARG A 315 5.10 2.90 15.54
C ARG A 315 6.11 2.62 16.66
N SER A 316 7.39 2.66 16.33
CA SER A 316 8.48 2.37 17.28
C SER A 316 8.81 3.53 18.20
N LEU A 317 8.48 4.77 17.80
CA LEU A 317 8.74 5.97 18.56
C LEU A 317 7.41 6.70 18.89
N PRO A 318 7.09 6.89 20.17
CA PRO A 318 5.91 7.64 20.58
C PRO A 318 6.11 9.11 20.22
N MET A 319 5.42 9.59 19.20
CA MET A 319 5.61 10.94 18.68
C MET A 319 4.30 11.69 18.49
N THR A 320 4.37 13.00 18.65
CA THR A 320 3.32 13.96 18.28
C THR A 320 3.80 14.77 17.09
N ILE A 321 2.99 14.85 16.05
CA ILE A 321 3.29 15.57 14.81
C ILE A 321 2.32 16.74 14.71
N GLN A 322 2.85 17.97 14.78
CA GLN A 322 2.01 19.18 14.76
C GLN A 322 1.51 19.52 13.35
N ASN A 323 2.34 19.26 12.33
CA ASN A 323 2.03 19.54 10.93
C ASN A 323 2.07 18.23 10.12
N PRO A 324 1.03 17.36 10.22
CA PRO A 324 1.04 16.04 9.58
C PRO A 324 1.10 16.13 8.05
N GLU A 325 0.66 17.23 7.44
CA GLU A 325 0.75 17.48 5.99
C GLU A 325 2.21 17.42 5.48
N ASN A 326 3.19 17.71 6.33
CA ASN A 326 4.60 17.56 5.97
C ASN A 326 5.03 16.11 5.74
N LEU A 327 4.30 15.11 6.26
CA LEU A 327 4.58 13.70 5.96
C LEU A 327 4.38 13.37 4.47
N ILE A 328 3.49 14.09 3.79
CA ILE A 328 3.28 13.93 2.33
C ILE A 328 4.54 14.32 1.57
N VAL A 329 5.28 15.31 2.06
CA VAL A 329 6.56 15.71 1.46
C VAL A 329 7.57 14.56 1.51
N TYR A 330 7.68 13.86 2.65
CA TYR A 330 8.57 12.69 2.75
C TYR A 330 8.11 11.55 1.83
N GLN A 331 6.81 11.32 1.70
CA GLN A 331 6.27 10.34 0.75
C GLN A 331 6.69 10.67 -0.69
N LYS A 332 6.62 11.95 -1.10
CA LYS A 332 7.06 12.42 -2.42
C LYS A 332 8.56 12.27 -2.61
N LEU A 333 9.36 12.76 -1.68
CA LEU A 333 10.82 12.71 -1.74
C LEU A 333 11.36 11.28 -1.79
N LEU A 334 10.65 10.34 -1.17
CA LEU A 334 10.99 8.92 -1.17
C LEU A 334 10.36 8.14 -2.33
N GLY A 335 9.52 8.77 -3.15
CA GLY A 335 8.91 8.18 -4.34
C GLY A 335 7.69 7.28 -4.07
N GLN A 336 7.05 7.37 -2.89
CA GLN A 336 5.82 6.60 -2.61
C GLN A 336 4.77 7.49 -1.94
N MET A 337 3.95 8.14 -2.73
CA MET A 337 2.82 8.92 -2.24
C MET A 337 1.54 8.07 -2.31
N LEU A 338 0.90 7.81 -1.17
CA LEU A 338 -0.36 7.07 -1.11
C LEU A 338 -1.43 7.75 -1.97
N LEU A 339 -2.28 6.97 -2.63
CA LEU A 339 -3.31 7.38 -3.60
C LEU A 339 -2.78 7.93 -4.93
N TYR A 340 -1.45 8.02 -5.11
CA TYR A 340 -0.82 8.52 -6.33
C TYR A 340 0.22 7.53 -6.89
N PRO A 341 -0.19 6.32 -7.32
CA PRO A 341 0.74 5.41 -7.97
C PRO A 341 1.27 6.02 -9.27
N PRO A 342 2.54 5.75 -9.64
CA PRO A 342 3.13 6.30 -10.85
C PRO A 342 2.41 5.84 -12.13
N ASN A 343 1.90 4.61 -12.14
CA ASN A 343 1.14 4.03 -13.24
C ASN A 343 0.22 2.90 -12.74
N VAL A 344 -0.48 2.22 -13.64
CA VAL A 344 -1.41 1.13 -13.34
C VAL A 344 -0.74 -0.11 -12.73
N SER A 345 0.57 -0.30 -12.94
CA SER A 345 1.34 -1.40 -12.33
C SER A 345 1.69 -1.14 -10.84
N GLY A 346 1.34 0.03 -10.31
CA GLY A 346 1.62 0.44 -8.94
C GLY A 346 3.03 1.00 -8.75
N TRP A 347 3.54 0.93 -7.52
CA TRP A 347 4.87 1.39 -7.17
C TRP A 347 5.94 0.32 -7.41
N PRO A 348 7.22 0.72 -7.56
CA PRO A 348 8.33 -0.21 -7.64
C PRO A 348 8.48 -1.02 -6.35
N ASN A 349 9.31 -2.06 -6.40
CA ASN A 349 9.57 -2.94 -5.26
C ASN A 349 11.08 -3.17 -5.06
N GLY A 350 11.44 -3.63 -3.87
CA GLY A 350 12.77 -4.09 -3.55
C GLY A 350 13.86 -3.05 -3.76
N LYS A 351 14.88 -3.41 -4.52
CA LYS A 351 16.06 -2.54 -4.77
C LYS A 351 15.70 -1.24 -5.50
N SER A 352 14.58 -1.21 -6.21
CA SER A 352 14.15 0.01 -6.92
C SER A 352 13.74 1.17 -6.00
N TRP A 353 13.60 0.91 -4.69
CA TRP A 353 13.42 1.95 -3.68
C TRP A 353 14.71 2.68 -3.30
N ILE A 354 15.87 2.19 -3.75
CA ILE A 354 17.18 2.65 -3.33
C ILE A 354 17.92 3.23 -4.52
N ASP A 355 18.01 4.54 -4.58
CA ASP A 355 18.99 5.30 -5.34
C ASP A 355 19.84 6.15 -4.39
N SER A 356 20.80 6.90 -4.90
CA SER A 356 21.73 7.68 -4.06
C SER A 356 21.00 8.76 -3.22
N SER A 357 19.97 9.40 -3.76
CA SER A 357 19.22 10.44 -3.06
C SER A 357 18.23 9.89 -2.06
N THR A 358 17.46 8.89 -2.45
CA THR A 358 16.48 8.24 -1.56
C THR A 358 17.17 7.50 -0.42
N LEU A 359 18.30 6.83 -0.65
CA LEU A 359 19.07 6.18 0.41
C LEU A 359 19.53 7.18 1.47
N MET A 360 20.12 8.30 1.05
CA MET A 360 20.59 9.32 1.98
C MET A 360 19.44 9.87 2.83
N LEU A 361 18.29 10.18 2.21
CA LEU A 361 17.14 10.65 2.96
C LEU A 361 16.62 9.59 3.95
N ARG A 362 16.50 8.33 3.51
CA ARG A 362 16.05 7.21 4.35
C ARG A 362 16.90 7.06 5.62
N LEU A 363 18.23 7.16 5.49
CA LEU A 363 19.14 7.08 6.63
C LEU A 363 19.09 8.32 7.52
N GLN A 364 18.65 9.45 7.02
CA GLN A 364 18.58 10.72 7.76
C GLN A 364 17.23 10.99 8.43
N ILE A 365 16.14 10.33 7.99
CA ILE A 365 14.80 10.56 8.57
C ILE A 365 14.79 10.46 10.10
N PRO A 366 15.41 9.46 10.76
CA PRO A 366 15.40 9.39 12.23
C PRO A 366 16.06 10.60 12.89
N GLN A 367 17.14 11.12 12.31
CA GLN A 367 17.85 12.32 12.79
C GLN A 367 17.02 13.59 12.57
N ILE A 368 16.39 13.72 11.38
CA ILE A 368 15.54 14.86 11.04
C ILE A 368 14.31 14.91 11.95
N TRP A 369 13.63 13.79 12.14
CA TRP A 369 12.43 13.71 12.98
C TRP A 369 12.74 13.86 14.47
N SER A 370 13.98 13.59 14.88
CA SER A 370 14.46 13.84 16.24
C SER A 370 14.98 15.25 16.48
N GLY A 371 14.93 16.11 15.46
CA GLY A 371 15.40 17.50 15.54
C GLY A 371 16.94 17.66 15.55
N LEU A 372 17.70 16.60 15.30
CA LEU A 372 19.18 16.63 15.28
C LEU A 372 19.73 17.17 13.94
N ARG A 373 18.91 17.16 12.90
CA ARG A 373 19.31 17.60 11.56
C ARG A 373 18.15 18.32 10.87
N PRO A 374 18.39 19.40 10.13
CA PRO A 374 17.38 20.01 9.28
C PRO A 374 17.10 19.12 8.04
N LEU A 375 15.90 19.24 7.48
CA LEU A 375 15.60 18.69 6.15
C LEU A 375 16.22 19.60 5.08
N ASP A 376 17.27 19.14 4.42
CA ASP A 376 17.95 19.85 3.33
C ASP A 376 17.84 19.03 2.02
N TYR A 377 16.60 18.90 1.52
CA TYR A 377 16.30 18.17 0.29
C TYR A 377 15.41 19.01 -0.62
N ARG A 378 15.70 18.97 -1.91
CA ARG A 378 14.87 19.56 -2.95
C ARG A 378 14.24 18.43 -3.78
N PRO A 379 12.91 18.46 -4.06
CA PRO A 379 12.31 17.55 -5.02
C PRO A 379 13.00 17.66 -6.38
N LYS A 380 13.12 16.56 -7.11
CA LYS A 380 13.57 16.59 -8.51
C LYS A 380 12.51 17.32 -9.34
N GLU A 381 12.93 18.17 -10.29
CA GLU A 381 12.01 18.96 -11.13
C GLU A 381 11.03 18.10 -11.96
N ASP A 382 11.41 16.87 -12.30
CA ASP A 382 10.58 15.93 -13.07
C ASP A 382 9.38 15.38 -12.29
N ASP A 383 9.46 15.31 -10.96
CA ASP A 383 8.38 14.79 -10.12
C ASP A 383 7.16 15.73 -10.04
N ASP A 384 7.35 17.02 -10.30
CA ASP A 384 6.29 18.05 -10.23
C ASP A 384 5.42 18.10 -11.50
N LEU A 385 5.95 17.72 -12.65
CA LEU A 385 5.24 17.79 -13.94
C LEU A 385 4.16 16.71 -14.07
N ASP A 386 4.42 15.51 -13.56
CA ASP A 386 3.49 14.37 -13.63
C ASP A 386 2.36 14.45 -12.58
N MET A 387 2.54 15.25 -11.54
CA MET A 387 1.60 15.38 -10.41
C MET A 387 0.55 16.50 -10.61
N GLY A 388 0.51 17.13 -11.78
CA GLY A 388 -0.42 18.25 -12.07
C GLY A 388 -0.10 19.53 -11.29
N LEU A 389 1.07 19.61 -10.66
CA LEU A 389 1.56 20.76 -9.90
C LEU A 389 2.36 21.71 -10.80
N LYS A 390 1.79 22.14 -11.92
CA LYS A 390 2.37 23.24 -12.69
C LYS A 390 2.41 24.50 -11.82
N ASN A 391 3.63 24.99 -11.58
CA ASN A 391 4.00 26.29 -11.03
C ASN A 391 3.89 26.43 -9.50
N ASN A 392 4.89 25.95 -8.77
CA ASN A 392 5.46 26.68 -7.63
C ASN A 392 6.59 25.90 -6.92
N THR A 393 7.65 25.54 -7.64
CA THR A 393 8.92 25.09 -7.01
C THR A 393 9.41 26.08 -5.94
N ASN A 394 9.17 27.39 -6.14
CA ASN A 394 9.50 28.43 -5.15
C ASN A 394 8.59 28.47 -3.90
N SER A 395 7.36 27.92 -3.96
CA SER A 395 6.47 27.88 -2.79
C SER A 395 6.73 26.64 -1.93
N LEU A 396 7.07 25.52 -2.53
CA LEU A 396 7.46 24.32 -1.81
C LEU A 396 8.76 24.54 -1.02
N THR A 397 9.77 25.18 -1.60
CA THR A 397 11.04 25.49 -0.93
C THR A 397 10.92 26.51 0.22
N LYS A 398 9.92 27.39 0.18
CA LYS A 398 9.64 28.34 1.29
C LYS A 398 8.79 27.74 2.41
N SER A 399 8.09 26.63 2.15
CA SER A 399 7.17 25.97 3.10
C SER A 399 7.73 24.72 3.75
N PHE A 400 8.98 24.33 3.46
CA PHE A 400 9.66 23.22 4.15
C PHE A 400 9.96 23.58 5.61
N LYS A 401 8.91 23.75 6.38
CA LYS A 401 9.02 23.80 7.82
C LYS A 401 9.21 22.35 8.29
N ASN A 402 10.18 22.20 9.21
CA ASN A 402 10.33 20.98 9.99
C ASN A 402 8.92 20.48 10.40
N PRO A 403 8.58 19.18 10.28
CA PRO A 403 7.26 18.66 10.63
C PRO A 403 6.89 18.89 12.11
N ASN A 404 7.73 19.57 12.89
CA ASN A 404 7.54 19.82 14.32
C ASN A 404 7.13 18.54 15.04
N ILE A 405 8.00 17.54 14.96
CA ILE A 405 7.83 16.25 15.62
C ILE A 405 8.42 16.34 17.03
N THR A 406 7.60 16.01 18.01
CA THR A 406 8.05 15.83 19.39
C THR A 406 7.99 14.35 19.73
N ILE A 407 9.13 13.75 20.12
CA ILE A 407 9.24 12.36 20.53
C ILE A 407 9.31 12.29 22.06
N ASP A 408 8.49 11.43 22.67
CA ASP A 408 8.56 11.13 24.09
C ASP A 408 9.72 10.17 24.39
N TRP A 409 10.92 10.78 24.50
CA TRP A 409 12.15 10.03 24.78
C TRP A 409 12.14 9.37 26.15
N SER A 410 11.44 9.93 27.14
CA SER A 410 11.34 9.35 28.49
C SER A 410 10.69 7.97 28.46
N ARG A 411 9.64 7.82 27.62
CA ARG A 411 8.97 6.54 27.39
C ARG A 411 9.85 5.56 26.61
N VAL A 412 10.60 6.03 25.61
CA VAL A 412 11.57 5.21 24.86
C VAL A 412 12.65 4.67 25.80
N GLU A 413 13.26 5.53 26.61
CA GLU A 413 14.29 5.18 27.58
C GLU A 413 13.78 4.14 28.61
N LYS A 414 12.56 4.33 29.12
CA LYS A 414 11.93 3.38 30.03
C LYS A 414 11.79 1.98 29.42
N ILE A 415 11.36 1.90 28.15
CA ILE A 415 11.14 0.62 27.47
C ILE A 415 12.44 -0.10 27.16
N PHE A 416 13.49 0.63 26.80
CA PHE A 416 14.80 0.05 26.48
C PHE A 416 15.75 -0.04 27.67
N ASN A 417 15.33 0.38 28.88
CA ASN A 417 16.16 0.28 30.06
C ASN A 417 16.60 -1.18 30.34
N GLY A 418 17.89 -1.41 30.39
CA GLY A 418 18.48 -2.74 30.60
C GLY A 418 18.37 -3.69 29.38
N LYS A 419 17.91 -3.22 28.22
CA LYS A 419 17.79 -4.00 26.98
C LYS A 419 18.84 -3.57 25.96
N ASN A 420 19.30 -4.52 25.13
CA ASN A 420 20.09 -4.19 23.96
C ASN A 420 19.16 -3.69 22.85
N VAL A 421 19.20 -2.40 22.53
CA VAL A 421 18.34 -1.72 21.52
C VAL A 421 18.44 -2.38 20.14
N GLU A 422 19.64 -2.85 19.75
CA GLU A 422 19.88 -3.53 18.47
C GLU A 422 18.98 -4.76 18.32
N ASP A 423 18.86 -5.58 19.36
CA ASP A 423 18.05 -6.80 19.33
C ASP A 423 16.58 -6.54 19.02
N TYR A 424 16.08 -5.34 19.30
CA TYR A 424 14.69 -4.95 19.10
C TYR A 424 14.46 -4.23 17.76
N LEU A 425 15.42 -3.46 17.27
CA LEU A 425 15.24 -2.63 16.08
C LEU A 425 15.73 -3.28 14.78
N ILE A 426 16.80 -4.09 14.84
CA ILE A 426 17.42 -4.65 13.62
C ILE A 426 16.86 -6.05 13.32
N GLN A 427 16.56 -6.30 12.03
CA GLN A 427 16.02 -7.57 11.51
C GLN A 427 17.10 -8.53 11.01
N SER A 428 18.30 -8.49 11.54
CA SER A 428 19.40 -9.35 11.13
C SER A 428 19.77 -10.31 12.24
N SER A 429 20.13 -11.55 11.88
CA SER A 429 20.79 -12.50 12.78
C SER A 429 22.29 -12.27 12.87
N LYS A 430 22.85 -11.42 12.00
CA LYS A 430 24.27 -11.02 12.06
C LYS A 430 24.38 -9.80 12.96
N SER A 431 25.35 -9.82 13.87
CA SER A 431 25.70 -8.62 14.63
C SER A 431 26.16 -7.51 13.67
N LEU A 432 25.67 -6.31 13.90
CA LEU A 432 26.24 -5.12 13.25
C LEU A 432 27.71 -5.00 13.59
N ASP A 433 28.51 -4.52 12.64
CA ASP A 433 29.83 -4.01 12.98
C ASP A 433 29.64 -2.70 13.76
N MET A 434 29.51 -2.85 15.08
CA MET A 434 29.29 -1.73 16.00
C MET A 434 30.44 -0.70 16.00
N ASN A 435 31.59 -1.02 15.39
CA ASN A 435 32.67 -0.03 15.25
C ASN A 435 32.30 1.09 14.29
N SER A 436 31.46 0.80 13.29
CA SER A 436 30.90 1.83 12.38
C SER A 436 29.85 2.72 13.06
N VAL A 437 29.22 2.24 14.15
CA VAL A 437 28.18 2.95 14.93
C VAL A 437 28.75 3.62 16.18
N LYS A 438 29.87 3.12 16.74
CA LYS A 438 30.47 3.57 18.00
C LYS A 438 31.21 4.91 17.97
N ASN A 439 31.32 5.59 16.85
CA ASN A 439 32.00 6.87 16.73
C ASN A 439 31.20 8.09 17.29
N PHE A 440 30.12 7.82 18.02
CA PHE A 440 29.34 8.87 18.67
C PHE A 440 29.67 8.90 20.17
N SER A 441 30.05 10.05 20.67
CA SER A 441 30.46 10.29 22.07
C SER A 441 29.34 10.15 23.10
N ASP A 442 28.08 10.00 22.69
CA ASP A 442 26.91 9.87 23.55
C ASP A 442 26.32 8.45 23.47
N ASN A 443 26.41 7.71 24.55
CA ASN A 443 25.88 6.35 24.70
C ASN A 443 24.44 6.31 25.24
N SER A 444 23.69 7.40 25.19
CA SER A 444 22.30 7.44 25.63
C SER A 444 21.42 6.51 24.80
N VAL A 445 20.34 6.00 25.38
CA VAL A 445 19.33 5.18 24.67
C VAL A 445 18.80 5.95 23.48
N LYS A 446 18.54 7.25 23.61
CA LYS A 446 18.11 8.13 22.53
C LYS A 446 19.06 8.06 21.33
N MET A 447 20.35 8.30 21.54
CA MET A 447 21.34 8.29 20.46
C MET A 447 21.50 6.90 19.84
N ASN A 448 21.49 5.84 20.66
CA ASN A 448 21.54 4.47 20.17
C ASN A 448 20.35 4.14 19.25
N VAL A 449 19.13 4.52 19.65
CA VAL A 449 17.93 4.33 18.82
C VAL A 449 18.03 5.08 17.49
N ILE A 450 18.38 6.37 17.53
CA ILE A 450 18.50 7.18 16.31
C ILE A 450 19.58 6.63 15.38
N ASN A 451 20.74 6.28 15.92
CA ASN A 451 21.86 5.74 15.15
C ASN A 451 21.51 4.40 14.50
N LEU A 452 20.89 3.47 15.24
CA LEU A 452 20.44 2.18 14.70
C LEU A 452 19.39 2.35 13.62
N MET A 453 18.40 3.23 13.80
CA MET A 453 17.39 3.51 12.79
C MET A 453 17.98 4.21 11.54
N SER A 454 19.14 4.83 11.67
CA SER A 454 19.89 5.47 10.58
C SER A 454 20.86 4.52 9.84
N THR A 455 20.83 3.22 10.13
CA THR A 455 21.69 2.21 9.45
C THR A 455 21.01 1.60 8.22
N PRO A 456 21.79 1.07 7.26
CA PRO A 456 21.26 0.28 6.14
C PRO A 456 20.47 -0.96 6.61
N GLU A 457 20.87 -1.60 7.72
CA GLU A 457 20.24 -2.79 8.26
C GLU A 457 18.83 -2.50 8.77
N TYR A 458 18.57 -1.31 9.31
CA TYR A 458 17.23 -0.90 9.69
C TYR A 458 16.29 -0.73 8.49
N GLN A 459 16.82 -0.53 7.28
CA GLN A 459 16.03 -0.45 6.06
C GLN A 459 15.44 -1.82 5.64
N LEU A 460 15.90 -2.92 6.27
CA LEU A 460 15.48 -4.29 5.98
C LEU A 460 14.39 -4.77 6.95
N MET A 461 13.59 -5.74 6.46
CA MET A 461 12.56 -6.40 7.28
C MET A 461 12.37 -7.87 6.92
#